data_0787f57d650fa761277b21a632afebc5
#
_entry.id   0787f57d650fa761277b21a632afebc5
#
_cell.length_a   1.000
_cell.length_b   1.000
_cell.length_c   1.000
_cell.angle_alpha   90.00
_cell.angle_beta   90.00
_cell.angle_gamma   90.00
#
_symmetry.space_group_name_H-M   'P 1'
#
loop_
_entity.id
_entity.type
_entity.pdbx_description
1 polymer ?
#
loop_
_entity_poly.entity_id
_entity_poly.type
_entity_poly.pdbx_seq_one_letter_code
_entity_poly.pdbx_strand_id
1 'polypeptide(L)'
;MALYSSVGWSNYTNNPAMLRKAYKNSLYVLAAYADGKLVGILRAVGDGASVVFLQDLIVLPEFQRHGIGSQLMRKVMEKYADVYQLQLLTEASEKNIAFYEYLGLKRVEKYGCCAFIR
;
A
#
# COMPACT_ATOMS: atom_id res chain seq x y z
N MET A 1 14.25 2.48 -4.18
CA MET A 1 14.06 3.24 -5.45
C MET A 1 13.72 2.32 -6.62
N ALA A 2 14.33 1.16 -6.72
CA ALA A 2 14.04 0.23 -7.84
C ALA A 2 12.58 -0.18 -7.93
N LEU A 3 11.92 -0.43 -6.79
CA LEU A 3 10.49 -0.76 -6.78
C LEU A 3 9.61 0.35 -7.34
N TYR A 4 9.88 1.60 -6.93
CA TYR A 4 9.10 2.75 -7.41
C TYR A 4 9.33 2.99 -8.90
N SER A 5 10.57 2.83 -9.36
CA SER A 5 10.90 2.93 -10.78
C SER A 5 10.19 1.87 -11.61
N SER A 6 10.08 0.64 -11.09
CA SER A 6 9.50 -0.50 -11.81
C SER A 6 8.01 -0.30 -12.14
N VAL A 7 7.30 0.51 -11.36
CA VAL A 7 5.88 0.80 -11.59
C VAL A 7 5.64 2.20 -12.13
N GLY A 8 6.70 2.91 -12.52
CA GLY A 8 6.60 4.22 -13.15
C GLY A 8 6.23 5.37 -12.23
N TRP A 9 6.46 5.21 -10.93
CA TRP A 9 6.15 6.25 -9.94
C TRP A 9 7.27 7.29 -9.87
N SER A 10 7.42 8.06 -10.94
CA SER A 10 8.52 9.01 -11.10
C SER A 10 8.50 10.16 -10.09
N ASN A 11 7.34 10.51 -9.55
CA ASN A 11 7.25 11.53 -8.49
C ASN A 11 8.08 11.15 -7.26
N TYR A 12 8.14 9.86 -6.94
CA TYR A 12 8.97 9.37 -5.85
C TYR A 12 10.44 9.26 -6.25
N THR A 13 10.73 8.71 -7.42
CA THR A 13 12.12 8.46 -7.84
C THR A 13 12.87 9.75 -8.14
N ASN A 14 12.16 10.81 -8.54
CA ASN A 14 12.74 12.11 -8.82
C ASN A 14 12.95 12.97 -7.55
N ASN A 15 12.53 12.47 -6.40
CA ASN A 15 12.67 13.20 -5.14
C ASN A 15 13.08 12.26 -4.01
N PRO A 16 14.35 11.78 -4.01
CA PRO A 16 14.79 10.82 -3.00
C PRO A 16 14.79 11.38 -1.58
N ALA A 17 14.99 12.69 -1.41
CA ALA A 17 14.94 13.31 -0.07
C ALA A 17 13.54 13.23 0.53
N MET A 18 12.51 13.49 -0.29
CA MET A 18 11.12 13.37 0.14
C MET A 18 10.80 11.92 0.52
N LEU A 19 11.24 10.96 -0.29
CA LEU A 19 10.98 9.55 -0.02
C LEU A 19 11.63 9.08 1.27
N ARG A 20 12.90 9.49 1.54
CA ARG A 20 13.56 9.15 2.81
C ARG A 20 12.81 9.71 4.01
N LYS A 21 12.36 10.96 3.92
CA LYS A 21 11.59 11.60 4.99
C LYS A 21 10.26 10.86 5.21
N ALA A 22 9.59 10.47 4.12
CA ALA A 22 8.33 9.74 4.19
C ALA A 22 8.50 8.41 4.90
N TYR A 23 9.55 7.65 4.59
CA TYR A 23 9.81 6.38 5.25
C TYR A 23 10.14 6.54 6.72
N LYS A 24 10.93 7.56 7.06
CA LYS A 24 11.28 7.85 8.45
C LYS A 24 10.04 8.13 9.31
N ASN A 25 9.02 8.76 8.71
CA ASN A 25 7.80 9.15 9.42
C ASN A 25 6.63 8.17 9.19
N SER A 26 6.88 7.02 8.59
CA SER A 26 5.85 6.02 8.36
C SER A 26 5.52 5.31 9.67
N LEU A 27 4.24 4.95 9.81
CA LEU A 27 3.78 4.16 10.95
C LEU A 27 4.28 2.72 10.86
N TYR A 28 4.26 2.15 9.66
CA TYR A 28 4.58 0.74 9.45
C TYR A 28 5.10 0.54 8.04
N VAL A 29 6.18 -0.20 7.92
CA VAL A 29 6.75 -0.58 6.63
C VAL A 29 6.98 -2.09 6.66
N LEU A 30 6.47 -2.78 5.65
CA LEU A 30 6.61 -4.22 5.51
C LEU A 30 7.25 -4.52 4.16
N ALA A 31 8.30 -5.32 4.17
CA ALA A 31 9.06 -5.63 2.97
C ALA A 31 9.01 -7.14 2.68
N ALA A 32 8.98 -7.48 1.40
CA ALA A 32 9.04 -8.87 0.94
C ALA A 32 10.34 -9.07 0.16
N TYR A 33 11.02 -10.17 0.44
CA TYR A 33 12.28 -10.54 -0.21
C TYR A 33 12.17 -11.90 -0.88
N ALA A 34 12.82 -12.03 -2.03
CA ALA A 34 12.99 -13.31 -2.72
C ALA A 34 14.47 -13.44 -3.06
N ASP A 35 15.11 -14.49 -2.56
CA ASP A 35 16.55 -14.77 -2.78
C ASP A 35 17.43 -13.55 -2.46
N GLY A 36 17.12 -12.87 -1.35
CA GLY A 36 17.86 -11.69 -0.91
C GLY A 36 17.55 -10.40 -1.65
N LYS A 37 16.63 -10.43 -2.61
CA LYS A 37 16.23 -9.26 -3.39
C LYS A 37 14.92 -8.72 -2.87
N LEU A 38 14.83 -7.40 -2.70
CA LEU A 38 13.59 -6.73 -2.33
C LEU A 38 12.60 -6.77 -3.51
N VAL A 39 11.49 -7.48 -3.35
CA VAL A 39 10.52 -7.68 -4.42
C VAL A 39 9.16 -7.05 -4.14
N GLY A 40 8.90 -6.65 -2.91
CA GLY A 40 7.63 -6.00 -2.57
C GLY A 40 7.77 -5.13 -1.34
N ILE A 41 6.90 -4.13 -1.23
CA ILE A 41 6.87 -3.24 -0.08
C ILE A 41 5.46 -2.72 0.15
N LEU A 42 5.12 -2.56 1.42
CA LEU A 42 3.89 -1.92 1.85
C LEU A 42 4.27 -0.83 2.86
N ARG A 43 3.69 0.36 2.72
CA ARG A 43 3.94 1.46 3.63
C ARG A 43 2.62 2.04 4.11
N ALA A 44 2.50 2.20 5.43
CA ALA A 44 1.32 2.74 6.07
C ALA A 44 1.66 3.97 6.90
N VAL A 45 0.73 4.92 6.94
CA VAL A 45 0.83 6.12 7.76
C VAL A 45 -0.44 6.25 8.61
N GLY A 46 -0.38 7.05 9.67
CA GLY A 46 -1.52 7.27 10.54
C GLY A 46 -1.13 7.22 12.00
N ASP A 47 -2.14 7.22 12.89
CA ASP A 47 -1.88 7.18 14.33
C ASP A 47 -1.92 5.76 14.92
N GLY A 48 -2.34 4.77 14.12
CA GLY A 48 -2.41 3.38 14.57
C GLY A 48 -3.57 3.06 15.51
N ALA A 49 -4.42 4.03 15.79
CA ALA A 49 -5.57 3.86 16.70
C ALA A 49 -6.88 4.22 16.00
N SER A 50 -6.99 5.44 15.51
CA SER A 50 -8.20 5.89 14.80
C SER A 50 -8.10 5.65 13.30
N VAL A 51 -6.90 5.73 12.73
CA VAL A 51 -6.73 5.59 11.29
C VAL A 51 -5.36 4.98 10.95
N VAL A 52 -5.38 4.10 9.98
CA VAL A 52 -4.21 3.62 9.26
C VAL A 52 -4.50 3.81 7.78
N PHE A 53 -3.63 4.54 7.09
CA PHE A 53 -3.76 4.78 5.67
C PHE A 53 -2.62 4.07 4.93
N LEU A 54 -2.98 3.19 4.01
CA LEU A 54 -2.01 2.45 3.21
C LEU A 54 -1.61 3.32 2.03
N GLN A 55 -0.43 3.90 2.11
CA GLN A 55 0.05 4.85 1.11
C GLN A 55 0.65 4.15 -0.10
N ASP A 56 1.44 3.11 0.13
CA ASP A 56 2.13 2.41 -0.94
C ASP A 56 1.99 0.90 -0.78
N LEU A 57 1.70 0.23 -1.89
CA LEU A 57 1.79 -1.22 -2.04
C LEU A 57 2.37 -1.48 -3.42
N ILE A 58 3.59 -1.98 -3.46
CA ILE A 58 4.31 -2.21 -4.72
C ILE A 58 4.90 -3.61 -4.70
N VAL A 59 4.70 -4.34 -5.79
CA VAL A 59 5.36 -5.62 -6.04
C VAL A 59 6.01 -5.53 -7.42
N LEU A 60 7.27 -5.97 -7.53
CA LEU A 60 7.95 -5.99 -8.82
C LEU A 60 7.10 -6.72 -9.86
N PRO A 61 7.01 -6.22 -11.11
CA PRO A 61 6.14 -6.83 -12.12
C PRO A 61 6.35 -8.33 -12.31
N GLU A 62 7.59 -8.80 -12.30
CA GLU A 62 7.90 -10.23 -12.49
C GLU A 62 7.52 -11.09 -11.29
N PHE A 63 7.21 -10.49 -10.15
CA PHE A 63 6.77 -11.18 -8.95
C PHE A 63 5.28 -10.98 -8.65
N GLN A 64 4.55 -10.27 -9.50
CA GLN A 64 3.12 -10.10 -9.34
C GLN A 64 2.40 -11.42 -9.66
N ARG A 65 1.18 -11.58 -9.14
CA ARG A 65 0.35 -12.79 -9.28
C ARG A 65 0.90 -14.02 -8.55
N HIS A 66 1.84 -13.81 -7.60
CA HIS A 66 2.35 -14.89 -6.75
C HIS A 66 1.84 -14.77 -5.32
N GLY A 67 0.85 -13.92 -5.07
CA GLY A 67 0.27 -13.76 -3.75
C GLY A 67 1.05 -12.87 -2.80
N ILE A 68 2.11 -12.21 -3.24
CA ILE A 68 2.94 -11.36 -2.37
C ILE A 68 2.14 -10.15 -1.90
N GLY A 69 1.44 -9.47 -2.80
CA GLY A 69 0.61 -8.31 -2.44
C GLY A 69 -0.47 -8.68 -1.44
N SER A 70 -1.14 -9.82 -1.64
CA SER A 70 -2.15 -10.30 -0.71
C SER A 70 -1.57 -10.61 0.66
N GLN A 71 -0.39 -11.20 0.72
CA GLN A 71 0.28 -11.50 1.99
C GLN A 71 0.66 -10.23 2.74
N LEU A 72 1.21 -9.23 2.04
CA LEU A 72 1.54 -7.94 2.64
C LEU A 72 0.29 -7.27 3.21
N MET A 73 -0.79 -7.26 2.45
CA MET A 73 -2.06 -6.67 2.87
C MET A 73 -2.66 -7.40 4.08
N ARG A 74 -2.65 -8.73 4.07
CA ARG A 74 -3.18 -9.50 5.20
C ARG A 74 -2.40 -9.24 6.48
N LYS A 75 -1.09 -9.10 6.39
CA LYS A 75 -0.27 -8.81 7.57
C LYS A 75 -0.58 -7.46 8.19
N VAL A 76 -0.74 -6.41 7.38
CA VAL A 76 -1.07 -5.09 7.93
C VAL A 76 -2.51 -5.06 8.45
N MET A 77 -3.44 -5.71 7.78
CA MET A 77 -4.82 -5.80 8.23
C MET A 77 -4.94 -6.54 9.55
N GLU A 78 -4.17 -7.60 9.73
CA GLU A 78 -4.11 -8.36 10.97
C GLU A 78 -3.47 -7.55 12.09
N LYS A 79 -2.34 -6.90 11.82
CA LYS A 79 -1.65 -6.07 12.80
C LYS A 79 -2.54 -4.94 13.34
N TYR A 80 -3.33 -4.34 12.49
CA TYR A 80 -4.21 -3.22 12.83
C TYR A 80 -5.68 -3.61 12.80
N ALA A 81 -5.99 -4.84 13.21
CA ALA A 81 -7.36 -5.34 13.23
C ALA A 81 -8.30 -4.48 14.06
N ASP A 82 -7.79 -3.83 15.10
CA ASP A 82 -8.58 -3.03 16.03
C ASP A 82 -8.59 -1.53 15.71
N VAL A 83 -7.92 -1.09 14.64
CA VAL A 83 -7.93 0.32 14.28
C VAL A 83 -9.33 0.71 13.80
N TYR A 84 -9.78 1.91 14.15
CA TYR A 84 -11.13 2.36 13.78
C TYR A 84 -11.33 2.40 12.26
N GLN A 85 -10.38 2.98 11.52
CA GLN A 85 -10.46 3.05 10.05
C GLN A 85 -9.14 2.64 9.42
N LEU A 86 -9.20 1.72 8.45
CA LEU A 86 -8.09 1.36 7.61
C LEU A 86 -8.50 1.70 6.18
N GLN A 87 -7.78 2.60 5.54
CA GLN A 87 -8.15 3.18 4.26
C GLN A 87 -6.98 3.19 3.28
N LEU A 88 -7.31 3.28 2.00
CA LEU A 88 -6.32 3.47 0.95
C LEU A 88 -6.97 4.12 -0.26
N LEU A 89 -6.13 4.70 -1.11
CA LEU A 89 -6.52 5.15 -2.44
C LEU A 89 -5.77 4.29 -3.46
N THR A 90 -6.43 3.94 -4.53
CA THR A 90 -5.81 3.17 -5.61
C THR A 90 -6.36 3.65 -6.94
N GLU A 91 -5.64 3.38 -8.02
CA GLU A 91 -6.14 3.64 -9.36
C GLU A 91 -7.41 2.82 -9.60
N ALA A 92 -8.44 3.44 -10.17
CA ALA A 92 -9.73 2.81 -10.37
C ALA A 92 -9.70 1.89 -11.60
N SER A 93 -8.94 0.82 -11.53
CA SER A 93 -8.90 -0.22 -12.55
C SER A 93 -9.67 -1.45 -12.06
N GLU A 94 -10.18 -2.24 -13.00
CA GLU A 94 -10.87 -3.49 -12.64
C GLU A 94 -9.98 -4.41 -11.82
N LYS A 95 -8.70 -4.48 -12.19
CA LYS A 95 -7.71 -5.31 -11.50
C LYS A 95 -7.52 -4.88 -10.04
N ASN A 96 -7.35 -3.58 -9.80
CA ASN A 96 -7.14 -3.08 -8.45
C ASN A 96 -8.41 -3.21 -7.60
N ILE A 97 -9.55 -2.88 -8.17
CA ILE A 97 -10.83 -3.01 -7.47
C ILE A 97 -11.05 -4.46 -7.07
N ALA A 98 -10.87 -5.40 -7.99
CA ALA A 98 -11.04 -6.83 -7.70
C ALA A 98 -10.07 -7.32 -6.62
N PHE A 99 -8.82 -6.84 -6.66
CA PHE A 99 -7.81 -7.21 -5.67
C PHE A 99 -8.23 -6.82 -4.26
N TYR A 100 -8.62 -5.57 -4.06
CA TYR A 100 -8.98 -5.09 -2.73
C TYR A 100 -10.32 -5.64 -2.26
N GLU A 101 -11.29 -5.83 -3.16
CA GLU A 101 -12.55 -6.45 -2.80
C GLU A 101 -12.38 -7.92 -2.40
N TYR A 102 -11.48 -8.63 -3.07
CA TYR A 102 -11.13 -10.00 -2.69
C TYR A 102 -10.60 -10.09 -1.26
N LEU A 103 -9.88 -9.06 -0.81
CA LEU A 103 -9.36 -8.98 0.56
C LEU A 103 -10.41 -8.56 1.59
N GLY A 104 -11.63 -8.28 1.17
CA GLY A 104 -12.72 -7.88 2.06
C GLY A 104 -12.89 -6.39 2.25
N LEU A 105 -12.09 -5.58 1.55
CA LEU A 105 -12.25 -4.14 1.58
C LEU A 105 -13.39 -3.72 0.66
N LYS A 106 -13.98 -2.57 0.95
CA LYS A 106 -15.10 -2.05 0.17
C LYS A 106 -14.82 -0.63 -0.28
N ARG A 107 -15.35 -0.29 -1.45
CA ARG A 107 -15.24 1.07 -1.95
C ARG A 107 -16.00 2.02 -1.01
N VAL A 108 -15.43 3.22 -0.82
CA VAL A 108 -15.99 4.19 0.14
C VAL A 108 -17.41 4.62 -0.23
N GLU A 109 -17.78 4.55 -1.52
CA GLU A 109 -19.14 4.88 -1.97
C GLU A 109 -20.22 4.00 -1.32
N LYS A 110 -19.86 2.76 -0.96
CA LYS A 110 -20.80 1.87 -0.25
C LYS A 110 -21.18 2.37 1.13
N TYR A 111 -20.41 3.29 1.67
CA TYR A 111 -20.66 3.90 2.97
C TYR A 111 -21.17 5.34 2.84
N GLY A 112 -21.55 5.76 1.63
CA GLY A 112 -22.00 7.12 1.39
C GLY A 112 -20.88 8.15 1.39
N CYS A 113 -19.63 7.71 1.22
CA CYS A 113 -18.45 8.58 1.26
C CYS A 113 -17.83 8.71 -0.11
N CYS A 114 -17.03 9.74 -0.31
CA CYS A 114 -16.17 9.86 -1.47
C CYS A 114 -14.81 10.41 -1.04
N ALA A 115 -13.80 10.26 -1.88
CA ALA A 115 -12.46 10.72 -1.58
C ALA A 115 -12.14 11.98 -2.36
N PHE A 116 -11.36 12.88 -1.74
CA PHE A 116 -10.88 14.10 -2.39
C PHE A 116 -9.36 14.14 -2.32
N ILE A 117 -8.75 14.71 -3.34
CA ILE A 117 -7.31 14.92 -3.41
C ILE A 117 -7.07 16.33 -3.96
N ARG A 118 -6.02 17.00 -3.46
CA ARG A 118 -5.65 18.32 -3.95
C ARG A 118 -4.93 18.24 -5.29
#